data_0a0590f5f29a8480993feb6f3f94e8ac
#
_entry.id   0a0590f5f29a8480993feb6f3f94e8ac
#
_cell.length_a   1.000
_cell.length_b   1.000
_cell.length_c   1.000
_cell.angle_alpha   90.00
_cell.angle_beta   90.00
_cell.angle_gamma   90.00
#
_symmetry.space_group_name_H-M   'P 1'
#
loop_
_entity.id
_entity.type
_entity.pdbx_description
1 polymer ?
#
loop_
_entity_poly.entity_id
_entity_poly.type
_entity_poly.pdbx_seq_one_letter_code
_entity_poly.pdbx_strand_id
1 'polypeptide(L)'
;YMPQNGTTVAKARNVSMINFPNDPNLRTSVTTAEMNARTSAKDMRSDQARFSSDYTMTGMSYTGYPESYQAYLPTRSRFNSELINVPVNGLIDAMQDQASNMNGAPEINTNGDVPGTQINLPELFAENKTQLRIENTELIAPEVSMFLNGLLTAQTAAERGFVGDMNLRVQGMDQAVQSLRTVMQENPALRMFGQQILLGLTLAQTAGKLDTDGTSRIYDLKLAPDGRILLNGADFSGFFGGYLPN
;
A
#
# COMPACT_ATOMS: atom_id res chain seq x y z
N TYR A 1 -14.21 7.33 28.22
CA TYR A 1 -15.23 6.42 27.65
C TYR A 1 -14.88 6.15 26.17
N MET A 2 -14.44 4.95 25.84
CA MET A 2 -14.24 4.53 24.45
C MET A 2 -15.56 4.01 23.88
N PRO A 3 -16.02 4.47 22.72
CA PRO A 3 -17.17 3.88 22.06
C PRO A 3 -16.83 2.44 21.63
N GLN A 4 -17.82 1.53 21.66
CA GLN A 4 -17.61 0.15 21.23
C GLN A 4 -17.50 0.03 19.71
N ASN A 5 -18.24 0.85 19.00
CA ASN A 5 -18.25 0.90 17.54
C ASN A 5 -18.33 2.36 17.08
N GLY A 6 -17.77 2.64 15.94
CA GLY A 6 -17.82 3.97 15.32
C GLY A 6 -17.70 3.88 13.81
N THR A 7 -18.34 4.81 13.12
CA THR A 7 -18.18 4.99 11.66
C THR A 7 -18.07 6.48 11.37
N THR A 8 -17.06 6.84 10.58
CA THR A 8 -16.87 8.19 10.07
C THR A 8 -16.99 8.15 8.55
N VAL A 9 -17.72 9.10 7.99
CA VAL A 9 -17.85 9.30 6.56
C VAL A 9 -17.45 10.74 6.25
N ALA A 10 -16.47 10.91 5.37
CA ALA A 10 -16.05 12.20 4.85
C ALA A 10 -16.25 12.22 3.33
N LYS A 11 -16.77 13.34 2.82
CA LYS A 11 -16.93 13.57 1.39
C LYS A 11 -16.35 14.93 1.04
N ALA A 12 -15.57 14.98 -0.03
CA ALA A 12 -15.07 16.22 -0.59
C ALA A 12 -15.33 16.25 -2.09
N ARG A 13 -15.52 17.45 -2.64
CA ARG A 13 -15.73 17.66 -4.08
C ARG A 13 -14.75 18.69 -4.61
N ASN A 14 -14.37 18.56 -5.87
CA ASN A 14 -13.48 19.48 -6.58
C ASN A 14 -12.16 19.73 -5.81
N VAL A 15 -11.54 18.64 -5.31
CA VAL A 15 -10.27 18.70 -4.60
C VAL A 15 -9.14 18.82 -5.62
N SER A 16 -8.31 19.84 -5.47
CA SER A 16 -7.15 20.05 -6.36
C SER A 16 -5.85 19.96 -5.57
N MET A 17 -4.91 19.18 -6.07
CA MET A 17 -3.51 19.13 -5.65
C MET A 17 -2.66 19.79 -6.71
N ILE A 18 -1.87 20.79 -6.33
CA ILE A 18 -1.03 21.58 -7.24
C ILE A 18 0.43 21.15 -7.05
N ASN A 19 1.20 21.13 -8.13
CA ASN A 19 2.61 20.70 -8.16
C ASN A 19 2.81 19.25 -7.70
N PHE A 20 1.99 18.35 -8.24
CA PHE A 20 2.16 16.92 -7.99
C PHE A 20 2.64 16.18 -9.27
N PRO A 21 3.73 15.41 -9.26
CA PRO A 21 4.71 15.32 -8.16
C PRO A 21 5.41 16.66 -7.90
N ASN A 22 6.00 16.84 -6.72
CA ASN A 22 6.57 18.09 -6.26
C ASN A 22 7.85 18.46 -7.04
N ASP A 23 7.70 18.79 -8.32
CA ASP A 23 8.77 19.29 -9.19
C ASP A 23 8.54 20.80 -9.40
N PRO A 24 9.46 21.66 -8.95
CA PRO A 24 9.32 23.11 -9.08
C PRO A 24 9.31 23.60 -10.53
N ASN A 25 9.77 22.78 -11.48
CA ASN A 25 9.79 23.12 -12.91
C ASN A 25 8.52 22.70 -13.65
N LEU A 26 7.67 21.86 -13.06
CA LEU A 26 6.44 21.36 -13.64
C LEU A 26 5.23 21.97 -12.91
N ARG A 27 4.49 22.84 -13.59
CA ARG A 27 3.19 23.30 -13.09
C ARG A 27 2.12 22.26 -13.38
N THR A 28 2.13 21.18 -12.62
CA THR A 28 1.16 20.11 -12.75
C THR A 28 0.08 20.22 -11.68
N SER A 29 -1.14 19.82 -12.01
CA SER A 29 -2.20 19.68 -11.01
C SER A 29 -3.03 18.43 -11.28
N VAL A 30 -3.56 17.88 -10.20
CA VAL A 30 -4.54 16.79 -10.20
C VAL A 30 -5.80 17.32 -9.56
N THR A 31 -6.91 17.29 -10.27
CA THR A 31 -8.23 17.64 -9.74
C THR A 31 -9.09 16.40 -9.68
N THR A 32 -9.73 16.18 -8.53
CA THR A 32 -10.64 15.07 -8.31
C THR A 32 -12.05 15.61 -8.12
N ALA A 33 -13.00 15.16 -8.94
CA ALA A 33 -14.38 15.63 -8.88
C ALA A 33 -15.07 15.20 -7.57
N GLU A 34 -14.82 13.97 -7.11
CA GLU A 34 -15.39 13.46 -5.88
C GLU A 34 -14.40 12.56 -5.12
N MET A 35 -14.25 12.82 -3.83
CA MET A 35 -13.53 11.97 -2.88
C MET A 35 -14.48 11.52 -1.79
N ASN A 36 -14.54 10.23 -1.54
CA ASN A 36 -15.29 9.64 -0.44
C ASN A 36 -14.32 8.84 0.43
N ALA A 37 -14.41 9.03 1.73
CA ALA A 37 -13.69 8.26 2.72
C ALA A 37 -14.69 7.72 3.74
N ARG A 38 -14.66 6.43 3.97
CA ARG A 38 -15.42 5.77 5.02
C ARG A 38 -14.47 4.95 5.86
N THR A 39 -14.42 5.25 7.14
CA THR A 39 -13.70 4.45 8.13
C THR A 39 -14.66 3.91 9.16
N SER A 40 -14.44 2.71 9.63
CA SER A 40 -15.21 2.16 10.75
C SER A 40 -14.32 1.40 11.72
N ALA A 41 -14.72 1.43 12.98
CA ALA A 41 -14.14 0.63 14.04
C ALA A 41 -15.24 -0.17 14.72
N LYS A 42 -14.98 -1.44 15.00
CA LYS A 42 -15.90 -2.35 15.69
C LYS A 42 -15.16 -3.09 16.79
N ASP A 43 -15.90 -3.45 17.83
CA ASP A 43 -15.41 -4.26 18.96
C ASP A 43 -14.18 -3.66 19.65
N MET A 44 -14.10 -2.32 19.74
CA MET A 44 -12.94 -1.57 20.24
C MET A 44 -12.63 -1.80 21.73
N ARG A 45 -13.43 -2.60 22.43
CA ARG A 45 -13.20 -3.00 23.83
C ARG A 45 -12.74 -4.44 23.95
N SER A 46 -12.23 -5.01 22.87
CA SER A 46 -11.78 -6.38 22.83
C SER A 46 -10.43 -6.49 22.13
N ASP A 47 -9.77 -7.63 22.26
CA ASP A 47 -8.58 -7.96 21.50
C ASP A 47 -8.90 -8.54 20.11
N GLN A 48 -10.13 -8.39 19.67
CA GLN A 48 -10.63 -8.77 18.34
C GLN A 48 -11.22 -7.59 17.58
N ALA A 49 -10.73 -6.37 17.88
CA ALA A 49 -11.22 -5.17 17.23
C ALA A 49 -10.96 -5.20 15.71
N ARG A 50 -11.84 -4.53 14.97
CA ARG A 50 -11.76 -4.41 13.51
C ARG A 50 -11.77 -2.95 13.10
N PHE A 51 -10.87 -2.60 12.21
CA PHE A 51 -10.79 -1.27 11.61
C PHE A 51 -10.88 -1.41 10.10
N SER A 52 -11.85 -0.78 9.47
CA SER A 52 -11.98 -0.78 8.01
C SER A 52 -11.86 0.62 7.44
N SER A 53 -11.29 0.70 6.25
CA SER A 53 -11.13 1.94 5.48
C SER A 53 -11.53 1.69 4.03
N ASP A 54 -12.39 2.52 3.48
CA ASP A 54 -12.77 2.55 2.07
C ASP A 54 -12.61 3.98 1.56
N TYR A 55 -11.66 4.20 0.66
CA TYR A 55 -11.38 5.48 0.03
C TYR A 55 -11.66 5.35 -1.45
N THR A 56 -12.46 6.27 -2.00
CA THR A 56 -12.75 6.31 -3.43
C THR A 56 -12.52 7.72 -3.96
N MET A 57 -11.81 7.82 -5.08
CA MET A 57 -11.65 9.05 -5.85
C MET A 57 -12.16 8.81 -7.26
N THR A 58 -12.98 9.74 -7.78
CA THR A 58 -13.56 9.64 -9.13
C THR A 58 -13.49 10.97 -9.85
N GLY A 59 -13.49 10.91 -11.19
CA GLY A 59 -13.37 12.09 -12.03
C GLY A 59 -12.03 12.81 -11.84
N MET A 60 -10.95 12.04 -11.75
CA MET A 60 -9.61 12.60 -11.68
C MET A 60 -9.23 13.14 -13.06
N SER A 61 -8.73 14.38 -13.08
CA SER A 61 -8.23 15.06 -14.26
C SER A 61 -6.86 15.68 -13.99
N TYR A 62 -6.05 15.80 -15.02
CA TYR A 62 -4.65 16.14 -14.94
C TYR A 62 -4.33 17.32 -15.84
N THR A 63 -3.67 18.35 -15.29
CA THR A 63 -3.22 19.52 -16.03
C THR A 63 -1.71 19.63 -15.96
N GLY A 64 -1.07 20.04 -17.05
CA GLY A 64 0.39 20.18 -17.12
C GLY A 64 1.13 18.88 -17.43
N TYR A 65 0.42 17.77 -17.57
CA TYR A 65 1.01 16.50 -18.03
C TYR A 65 0.95 16.42 -19.56
N PRO A 66 1.96 15.82 -20.21
CA PRO A 66 1.92 15.58 -21.66
C PRO A 66 0.67 14.77 -22.05
N GLU A 67 0.05 15.13 -23.17
CA GLU A 67 -1.17 14.47 -23.64
C GLU A 67 -0.98 12.96 -23.84
N SER A 68 0.19 12.54 -24.27
CA SER A 68 0.57 11.14 -24.45
C SER A 68 0.55 10.30 -23.15
N TYR A 69 0.56 10.95 -21.97
CA TYR A 69 0.47 10.23 -20.68
C TYR A 69 -0.96 10.19 -20.12
N GLN A 70 -1.88 11.01 -20.62
CA GLN A 70 -3.22 11.11 -20.04
C GLN A 70 -4.00 9.79 -20.10
N ALA A 71 -3.76 8.98 -21.12
CA ALA A 71 -4.36 7.65 -21.26
C ALA A 71 -3.97 6.66 -20.15
N TYR A 72 -2.84 6.91 -19.47
CA TYR A 72 -2.30 6.05 -18.39
C TYR A 72 -2.48 6.66 -17.00
N LEU A 73 -2.99 7.88 -16.90
CA LEU A 73 -3.25 8.52 -15.62
C LEU A 73 -4.63 8.09 -15.08
N PRO A 74 -4.72 7.75 -13.80
CA PRO A 74 -5.95 7.23 -13.22
C PRO A 74 -7.09 8.23 -13.29
N THR A 75 -8.25 7.81 -13.74
CA THR A 75 -9.49 8.58 -13.68
C THR A 75 -10.36 8.22 -12.50
N ARG A 76 -10.09 7.03 -11.94
CA ARG A 76 -10.73 6.51 -10.72
C ARG A 76 -9.73 5.70 -9.91
N SER A 77 -9.82 5.81 -8.58
CA SER A 77 -9.14 4.91 -7.67
C SER A 77 -10.05 4.52 -6.51
N ARG A 78 -9.88 3.31 -6.02
CA ARG A 78 -10.48 2.82 -4.79
C ARG A 78 -9.43 2.07 -3.99
N PHE A 79 -9.36 2.35 -2.70
CA PHE A 79 -8.57 1.60 -1.75
C PHE A 79 -9.47 1.12 -0.63
N ASN A 80 -9.54 -0.20 -0.45
CA ASN A 80 -10.33 -0.83 0.59
C ASN A 80 -9.43 -1.77 1.41
N SER A 81 -9.40 -1.55 2.72
CA SER A 81 -8.61 -2.36 3.64
C SER A 81 -9.33 -2.58 4.96
N GLU A 82 -9.05 -3.71 5.60
CA GLU A 82 -9.55 -4.07 6.91
C GLU A 82 -8.42 -4.66 7.76
N LEU A 83 -8.23 -4.10 8.97
CA LEU A 83 -7.44 -4.71 10.02
C LEU A 83 -8.39 -5.50 10.94
N ILE A 84 -8.10 -6.77 11.15
CA ILE A 84 -8.94 -7.75 11.87
C ILE A 84 -8.15 -8.29 13.05
N ASN A 85 -8.82 -8.56 14.15
CA ASN A 85 -8.26 -9.07 15.40
C ASN A 85 -7.15 -8.16 15.94
N VAL A 86 -7.43 -6.86 16.00
CA VAL A 86 -6.49 -5.88 16.58
C VAL A 86 -6.61 -5.94 18.10
N PRO A 87 -5.52 -6.22 18.84
CA PRO A 87 -5.52 -6.35 20.29
C PRO A 87 -5.54 -4.98 20.99
N VAL A 88 -6.70 -4.30 20.98
CA VAL A 88 -6.83 -2.93 21.51
C VAL A 88 -6.51 -2.86 22.99
N ASN A 89 -6.94 -3.82 23.79
CA ASN A 89 -6.62 -3.84 25.24
C ASN A 89 -5.11 -4.01 25.44
N GLY A 90 -4.48 -4.97 24.76
CA GLY A 90 -3.03 -5.19 24.84
C GLY A 90 -2.23 -3.96 24.39
N LEU A 91 -2.70 -3.22 23.37
CA LEU A 91 -2.07 -1.97 22.95
C LEU A 91 -2.20 -0.89 24.03
N ILE A 92 -3.37 -0.76 24.66
CA ILE A 92 -3.59 0.22 25.74
C ILE A 92 -2.72 -0.11 26.94
N ASP A 93 -2.68 -1.35 27.36
CA ASP A 93 -1.86 -1.81 28.50
C ASP A 93 -0.37 -1.53 28.22
N ALA A 94 0.12 -1.90 27.04
CA ALA A 94 1.48 -1.64 26.63
C ALA A 94 1.82 -0.14 26.58
N MET A 95 0.91 0.72 26.12
CA MET A 95 1.08 2.19 26.14
C MET A 95 1.08 2.74 27.58
N GLN A 96 0.26 2.20 28.48
CA GLN A 96 0.23 2.61 29.89
C GLN A 96 1.51 2.23 30.62
N ASP A 97 2.02 1.03 30.37
CA ASP A 97 3.31 0.57 30.92
C ASP A 97 4.46 1.47 30.45
N GLN A 98 4.49 1.81 29.16
CA GLN A 98 5.48 2.72 28.62
C GLN A 98 5.38 4.12 29.24
N ALA A 99 4.17 4.68 29.39
CA ALA A 99 3.95 5.97 30.03
C ALA A 99 4.34 5.98 31.50
N SER A 100 4.11 4.89 32.22
CA SER A 100 4.50 4.71 33.62
C SER A 100 6.01 4.66 33.79
N ASN A 101 6.69 3.99 32.88
CA ASN A 101 8.16 3.91 32.85
C ASN A 101 8.82 5.25 32.50
N MET A 102 8.17 6.11 31.71
CA MET A 102 8.65 7.45 31.39
C MET A 102 8.51 8.44 32.55
N ASN A 103 7.56 8.23 33.47
CA ASN A 103 7.33 9.10 34.65
C ASN A 103 8.19 8.68 35.88
N GLY A 104 8.76 7.49 35.89
CA GLY A 104 9.83 7.10 36.84
C GLY A 104 11.15 7.70 36.37
N ALA A 105 11.95 8.25 37.31
CA ALA A 105 13.31 8.65 36.95
C ALA A 105 14.02 7.43 36.32
N PRO A 106 14.57 7.55 35.09
CA PRO A 106 15.19 6.42 34.45
C PRO A 106 16.39 5.95 35.31
N GLU A 107 16.30 4.75 35.90
CA GLU A 107 17.50 4.08 36.40
C GLU A 107 18.35 3.74 35.18
N ILE A 108 19.27 4.65 34.84
CA ILE A 108 20.30 4.39 33.83
C ILE A 108 21.20 3.30 34.43
N ASN A 109 21.06 2.07 33.94
CA ASN A 109 22.03 1.06 34.28
C ASN A 109 23.39 1.40 33.68
N THR A 110 24.46 0.87 34.30
CA THR A 110 25.87 1.20 34.01
C THR A 110 26.31 0.98 32.56
N ASN A 111 25.44 0.42 31.71
CA ASN A 111 25.67 0.19 30.28
C ASN A 111 25.00 1.23 29.36
N GLY A 112 24.31 2.22 29.92
CA GLY A 112 23.65 3.27 29.10
C GLY A 112 22.31 2.86 28.49
N ASP A 113 21.84 1.63 28.77
CA ASP A 113 20.53 1.18 28.32
C ASP A 113 19.44 1.71 29.26
N VAL A 114 18.49 2.41 28.72
CA VAL A 114 17.27 2.80 29.43
C VAL A 114 16.37 1.56 29.46
N PRO A 115 16.04 1.00 30.63
CA PRO A 115 15.11 -0.09 30.73
C PRO A 115 13.69 0.44 30.43
N GLY A 116 13.36 0.55 29.17
CA GLY A 116 12.00 0.75 28.72
C GLY A 116 11.54 -0.56 28.10
N THR A 117 10.48 -1.11 28.61
CA THR A 117 9.80 -2.25 27.96
C THR A 117 9.41 -1.75 26.56
N GLN A 118 10.23 -2.06 25.55
CA GLN A 118 9.86 -1.79 24.18
C GLN A 118 8.63 -2.67 23.90
N ILE A 119 7.53 -2.02 23.53
CA ILE A 119 6.35 -2.75 23.09
C ILE A 119 6.74 -3.56 21.86
N ASN A 120 6.74 -4.87 21.99
CA ASN A 120 6.93 -5.76 20.85
C ASN A 120 5.61 -5.86 20.07
N LEU A 121 5.28 -4.83 19.29
CA LEU A 121 4.07 -4.78 18.47
C LEU A 121 3.94 -6.01 17.54
N PRO A 122 5.01 -6.49 16.86
CA PRO A 122 4.92 -7.70 16.06
C PRO A 122 4.45 -8.93 16.84
N GLU A 123 4.95 -9.14 18.06
CA GLU A 123 4.56 -10.26 18.92
C GLU A 123 3.09 -10.14 19.34
N LEU A 124 2.67 -8.97 19.82
CA LEU A 124 1.29 -8.70 20.22
C LEU A 124 0.30 -8.94 19.07
N PHE A 125 0.62 -8.50 17.86
CA PHE A 125 -0.20 -8.76 16.70
C PHE A 125 -0.22 -10.23 16.29
N ALA A 126 0.89 -10.92 16.42
CA ALA A 126 1.01 -12.33 16.07
C ALA A 126 0.24 -13.24 17.05
N GLU A 127 0.29 -12.98 18.35
CA GLU A 127 -0.48 -13.70 19.37
C GLU A 127 -1.98 -13.62 19.09
N ASN A 128 -2.46 -12.45 18.64
CA ASN A 128 -3.86 -12.21 18.31
C ASN A 128 -4.21 -12.61 16.88
N LYS A 129 -3.25 -13.10 16.10
CA LYS A 129 -3.43 -13.43 14.67
C LYS A 129 -4.04 -12.26 13.91
N THR A 130 -3.52 -11.05 14.16
CA THR A 130 -3.98 -9.83 13.48
C THR A 130 -3.79 -9.98 11.99
N GLN A 131 -4.78 -9.56 11.23
CA GLN A 131 -4.79 -9.66 9.77
C GLN A 131 -4.96 -8.29 9.13
N LEU A 132 -4.24 -8.06 8.05
CA LEU A 132 -4.52 -6.99 7.08
C LEU A 132 -5.13 -7.62 5.84
N ARG A 133 -6.38 -7.31 5.58
CA ARG A 133 -7.11 -7.69 4.37
C ARG A 133 -7.20 -6.49 3.44
N ILE A 134 -6.88 -6.69 2.17
CA ILE A 134 -7.04 -5.72 1.10
C ILE A 134 -8.00 -6.34 0.09
N GLU A 135 -9.12 -5.67 -0.18
CA GLU A 135 -10.15 -6.19 -1.09
C GLU A 135 -10.65 -5.08 -2.03
N ASN A 136 -10.90 -5.45 -3.27
CA ASN A 136 -11.47 -4.52 -4.26
C ASN A 136 -10.72 -3.18 -4.36
N THR A 137 -9.41 -3.23 -4.16
CA THR A 137 -8.54 -2.07 -4.40
C THR A 137 -8.27 -1.97 -5.89
N GLU A 138 -8.56 -0.82 -6.47
CA GLU A 138 -8.47 -0.61 -7.90
C GLU A 138 -7.89 0.76 -8.26
N LEU A 139 -7.16 0.79 -9.37
CA LEU A 139 -6.69 1.99 -10.03
C LEU A 139 -7.06 1.89 -11.50
N ILE A 140 -7.93 2.76 -11.99
CA ILE A 140 -8.48 2.70 -13.34
C ILE A 140 -8.01 3.92 -14.12
N ALA A 141 -7.27 3.68 -15.19
CA ALA A 141 -6.96 4.63 -16.22
C ALA A 141 -7.59 4.17 -17.56
N PRO A 142 -7.70 5.04 -18.58
CA PRO A 142 -8.31 4.66 -19.86
C PRO A 142 -7.67 3.42 -20.51
N GLU A 143 -6.34 3.32 -20.48
CA GLU A 143 -5.59 2.24 -21.14
C GLU A 143 -5.03 1.19 -20.17
N VAL A 144 -4.92 1.49 -18.88
CA VAL A 144 -4.34 0.60 -17.88
C VAL A 144 -5.22 0.54 -16.64
N SER A 145 -5.50 -0.66 -16.17
CA SER A 145 -6.23 -0.86 -14.93
C SER A 145 -5.50 -1.85 -14.04
N MET A 146 -5.51 -1.57 -12.73
CA MET A 146 -4.86 -2.39 -11.71
C MET A 146 -5.89 -2.78 -10.65
N PHE A 147 -5.87 -4.04 -10.24
CA PHE A 147 -6.76 -4.61 -9.22
C PHE A 147 -5.92 -5.38 -8.22
N LEU A 148 -6.05 -5.05 -6.96
CA LEU A 148 -5.28 -5.65 -5.87
C LEU A 148 -6.22 -6.25 -4.82
N ASN A 149 -5.95 -7.51 -4.47
CA ASN A 149 -6.55 -8.20 -3.34
C ASN A 149 -5.46 -8.91 -2.56
N GLY A 150 -5.64 -9.09 -1.25
CA GLY A 150 -4.65 -9.81 -0.46
C GLY A 150 -5.04 -9.96 1.00
N LEU A 151 -4.31 -10.85 1.65
CA LEU A 151 -4.44 -11.11 3.08
C LEU A 151 -3.04 -11.34 3.66
N LEU A 152 -2.66 -10.52 4.62
CA LEU A 152 -1.47 -10.72 5.44
C LEU A 152 -1.92 -11.06 6.86
N THR A 153 -1.26 -12.03 7.49
CA THR A 153 -1.52 -12.46 8.87
C THR A 153 -0.24 -12.32 9.69
N ALA A 154 -0.32 -11.66 10.82
CA ALA A 154 0.79 -11.56 11.76
C ALA A 154 1.13 -12.94 12.34
N GLN A 155 2.40 -13.28 12.39
CA GLN A 155 2.89 -14.58 12.87
C GLN A 155 4.27 -14.43 13.52
N THR A 156 4.41 -14.87 14.77
CA THR A 156 5.66 -14.79 15.54
C THR A 156 6.81 -15.57 14.91
N ALA A 157 6.51 -16.73 14.32
CA ALA A 157 7.52 -17.57 13.68
C ALA A 157 7.96 -17.06 12.31
N ALA A 158 7.31 -16.01 11.77
CA ALA A 158 7.70 -15.42 10.49
C ALA A 158 8.86 -14.45 10.67
N GLU A 159 9.88 -14.56 9.85
CA GLU A 159 11.09 -13.72 9.90
C GLU A 159 10.76 -12.22 9.80
N ARG A 160 9.72 -11.86 9.03
CA ARG A 160 9.24 -10.48 8.87
C ARG A 160 8.00 -10.15 9.72
N GLY A 161 7.63 -11.01 10.65
CA GLY A 161 6.46 -10.85 11.51
C GLY A 161 5.10 -11.07 10.83
N PHE A 162 5.06 -11.27 9.50
CA PHE A 162 3.84 -11.48 8.72
C PHE A 162 4.04 -12.55 7.66
N VAL A 163 2.95 -13.23 7.33
CA VAL A 163 2.84 -14.14 6.18
C VAL A 163 1.57 -13.82 5.40
N GLY A 164 1.52 -14.16 4.13
CA GLY A 164 0.29 -14.02 3.37
C GLY A 164 0.50 -13.97 1.88
N ASP A 165 -0.63 -13.77 1.20
CA ASP A 165 -0.71 -13.77 -0.24
C ASP A 165 -1.40 -12.49 -0.72
N MET A 166 -0.90 -11.92 -1.81
CA MET A 166 -1.51 -10.80 -2.52
C MET A 166 -1.58 -11.14 -4.00
N ASN A 167 -2.69 -10.80 -4.63
CA ASN A 167 -2.89 -10.93 -6.06
C ASN A 167 -3.09 -9.55 -6.69
N LEU A 168 -2.19 -9.20 -7.62
CA LEU A 168 -2.29 -8.00 -8.43
C LEU A 168 -2.59 -8.42 -9.86
N ARG A 169 -3.67 -7.90 -10.43
CA ARG A 169 -4.01 -8.04 -11.84
C ARG A 169 -3.87 -6.70 -12.53
N VAL A 170 -3.14 -6.68 -13.65
CA VAL A 170 -2.92 -5.48 -14.46
C VAL A 170 -3.43 -5.72 -15.86
N GLN A 171 -4.38 -4.91 -16.31
CA GLN A 171 -4.91 -4.88 -17.68
C GLN A 171 -4.20 -3.78 -18.48
N GLY A 172 -4.00 -3.99 -19.78
CA GLY A 172 -3.40 -2.99 -20.68
C GLY A 172 -1.89 -2.84 -20.59
N MET A 173 -1.19 -3.67 -19.80
CA MET A 173 0.28 -3.58 -19.61
C MET A 173 1.04 -3.63 -20.94
N ASP A 174 0.69 -4.55 -21.82
CA ASP A 174 1.41 -4.76 -23.09
C ASP A 174 1.24 -3.56 -24.01
N GLN A 175 0.04 -2.97 -24.02
CA GLN A 175 -0.26 -1.76 -24.77
C GLN A 175 0.47 -0.54 -24.20
N ALA A 176 0.52 -0.40 -22.88
CA ALA A 176 1.27 0.67 -22.21
C ALA A 176 2.76 0.65 -22.56
N VAL A 177 3.38 -0.53 -22.57
CA VAL A 177 4.79 -0.71 -22.97
C VAL A 177 5.01 -0.28 -24.43
N GLN A 178 4.12 -0.65 -25.35
CA GLN A 178 4.23 -0.28 -26.75
C GLN A 178 4.05 1.22 -26.95
N SER A 179 3.01 1.82 -26.36
CA SER A 179 2.74 3.24 -26.45
C SER A 179 3.88 4.09 -25.88
N LEU A 180 4.45 3.70 -24.75
CA LEU A 180 5.58 4.40 -24.16
C LEU A 180 6.80 4.36 -25.10
N ARG A 181 7.07 3.24 -25.77
CA ARG A 181 8.14 3.14 -26.78
C ARG A 181 7.93 4.11 -27.92
N THR A 182 6.70 4.20 -28.45
CA THR A 182 6.34 5.14 -29.53
C THR A 182 6.53 6.59 -29.11
N VAL A 183 6.01 6.98 -27.94
CA VAL A 183 6.17 8.33 -27.38
C VAL A 183 7.64 8.72 -27.21
N MET A 184 8.49 7.78 -26.77
CA MET A 184 9.93 8.02 -26.63
C MET A 184 10.66 8.19 -27.97
N GLN A 185 10.17 7.56 -29.03
CA GLN A 185 10.71 7.74 -30.39
C GLN A 185 10.33 9.11 -30.94
N GLU A 186 9.11 9.55 -30.72
CA GLU A 186 8.58 10.81 -31.21
C GLU A 186 9.08 12.03 -30.43
N ASN A 187 9.37 11.86 -29.13
CA ASN A 187 9.82 12.93 -28.25
C ASN A 187 11.14 12.61 -27.55
N PRO A 188 12.30 13.01 -28.14
CA PRO A 188 13.63 12.74 -27.57
C PRO A 188 13.85 13.32 -26.16
N ALA A 189 13.17 14.40 -25.80
CA ALA A 189 13.29 15.02 -24.48
C ALA A 189 12.77 14.10 -23.34
N LEU A 190 11.85 13.19 -23.66
CA LEU A 190 11.28 12.24 -22.71
C LEU A 190 12.08 10.94 -22.57
N ARG A 191 13.13 10.74 -23.37
CA ARG A 191 13.87 9.46 -23.43
C ARG A 191 14.48 9.07 -22.08
N MET A 192 15.11 10.02 -21.37
CA MET A 192 15.83 9.69 -20.14
C MET A 192 14.90 9.24 -19.04
N PHE A 193 13.77 9.92 -18.83
CA PHE A 193 12.75 9.53 -17.85
C PHE A 193 11.96 8.31 -18.33
N GLY A 194 11.57 8.28 -19.61
CA GLY A 194 10.82 7.18 -20.22
C GLY A 194 11.57 5.85 -20.21
N GLN A 195 12.90 5.86 -20.32
CA GLN A 195 13.71 4.63 -20.27
C GLN A 195 13.63 3.92 -18.92
N GLN A 196 13.64 4.64 -17.81
CA GLN A 196 13.50 4.06 -16.46
C GLN A 196 12.12 3.43 -16.28
N ILE A 197 11.07 4.14 -16.71
CA ILE A 197 9.69 3.62 -16.67
C ILE A 197 9.56 2.39 -17.57
N LEU A 198 10.09 2.45 -18.80
CA LEU A 198 10.03 1.35 -19.74
C LEU A 198 10.75 0.10 -19.22
N LEU A 199 11.90 0.27 -18.57
CA LEU A 199 12.60 -0.83 -17.93
C LEU A 199 11.75 -1.48 -16.85
N GLY A 200 11.16 -0.68 -15.94
CA GLY A 200 10.27 -1.17 -14.89
C GLY A 200 9.03 -1.89 -15.44
N LEU A 201 8.37 -1.31 -16.45
CA LEU A 201 7.22 -1.94 -17.12
C LEU A 201 7.60 -3.24 -17.85
N THR A 202 8.76 -3.28 -18.49
CA THR A 202 9.23 -4.49 -19.19
C THR A 202 9.58 -5.62 -18.21
N LEU A 203 10.19 -5.28 -17.08
CA LEU A 203 10.42 -6.23 -15.99
C LEU A 203 9.09 -6.75 -15.42
N ALA A 204 8.15 -5.85 -15.15
CA ALA A 204 6.82 -6.22 -14.70
C ALA A 204 6.12 -7.12 -15.74
N GLN A 205 6.15 -6.76 -17.03
CA GLN A 205 5.60 -7.56 -18.12
C GLN A 205 6.18 -8.98 -18.14
N THR A 206 7.48 -9.12 -17.94
CA THR A 206 8.17 -10.41 -17.96
C THR A 206 7.85 -11.24 -16.72
N ALA A 207 7.73 -10.61 -15.55
CA ALA A 207 7.44 -11.28 -14.29
C ALA A 207 5.94 -11.68 -14.16
N GLY A 208 5.04 -10.99 -14.88
CA GLY A 208 3.62 -11.28 -14.85
C GLY A 208 3.22 -12.50 -15.67
N LYS A 209 2.37 -13.37 -15.14
CA LYS A 209 1.73 -14.45 -15.89
C LYS A 209 0.57 -13.89 -16.72
N LEU A 210 0.49 -14.29 -17.99
CA LEU A 210 -0.65 -13.93 -18.82
C LEU A 210 -1.90 -14.63 -18.28
N ASP A 211 -2.97 -13.86 -18.09
CA ASP A 211 -4.26 -14.38 -17.66
C ASP A 211 -4.99 -15.10 -18.82
N THR A 212 -6.02 -15.83 -18.49
CA THR A 212 -6.87 -16.57 -19.46
C THR A 212 -7.60 -15.66 -20.46
N ASP A 213 -7.74 -14.36 -20.15
CA ASP A 213 -8.29 -13.37 -21.08
C ASP A 213 -7.31 -12.95 -22.20
N GLY A 214 -6.05 -13.39 -22.12
CA GLY A 214 -5.00 -13.10 -23.10
C GLY A 214 -4.50 -11.66 -23.09
N THR A 215 -4.98 -10.79 -22.19
CA THR A 215 -4.67 -9.34 -22.16
C THR A 215 -4.21 -8.84 -20.80
N SER A 216 -4.62 -9.51 -19.74
CA SER A 216 -4.24 -9.16 -18.37
C SER A 216 -3.00 -9.92 -17.93
N ARG A 217 -2.24 -9.31 -17.02
CA ARG A 217 -1.11 -9.93 -16.33
C ARG A 217 -1.45 -10.13 -14.86
N ILE A 218 -1.14 -11.31 -14.33
CA ILE A 218 -1.35 -11.67 -12.93
C ILE A 218 -0.01 -11.78 -12.24
N TYR A 219 0.04 -11.23 -11.03
CA TYR A 219 1.19 -11.22 -10.14
C TYR A 219 0.73 -11.79 -8.79
N ASP A 220 1.06 -13.06 -8.55
CA ASP A 220 0.84 -13.72 -7.27
C ASP A 220 2.06 -13.45 -6.37
N LEU A 221 1.89 -12.56 -5.40
CA LEU A 221 2.89 -12.21 -4.41
C LEU A 221 2.63 -13.03 -3.15
N LYS A 222 3.65 -13.70 -2.64
CA LYS A 222 3.59 -14.44 -1.38
C LYS A 222 4.71 -14.00 -0.45
N LEU A 223 4.35 -13.62 0.75
CA LEU A 223 5.27 -13.42 1.86
C LEU A 223 5.35 -14.74 2.64
N ALA A 224 6.46 -15.44 2.51
CA ALA A 224 6.67 -16.74 3.15
C ALA A 224 7.16 -16.59 4.60
N PRO A 225 6.98 -17.63 5.46
CA PRO A 225 7.42 -17.58 6.85
C PRO A 225 8.93 -17.34 7.04
N ASP A 226 9.75 -17.79 6.09
CA ASP A 226 11.20 -17.59 6.05
C ASP A 226 11.63 -16.22 5.49
N GLY A 227 10.71 -15.25 5.47
CA GLY A 227 10.96 -13.89 5.02
C GLY A 227 11.10 -13.71 3.52
N ARG A 228 11.04 -14.78 2.72
CA ARG A 228 11.12 -14.67 1.26
C ARG A 228 9.86 -14.01 0.68
N ILE A 229 10.09 -13.16 -0.31
CA ILE A 229 9.04 -12.58 -1.14
C ILE A 229 9.04 -13.34 -2.46
N LEU A 230 8.00 -14.12 -2.70
CA LEU A 230 7.85 -14.89 -3.93
C LEU A 230 6.89 -14.15 -4.87
N LEU A 231 7.29 -13.98 -6.12
CA LEU A 231 6.46 -13.44 -7.18
C LEU A 231 6.22 -14.54 -8.23
N ASN A 232 4.97 -14.96 -8.37
CA ASN A 232 4.61 -16.07 -9.25
C ASN A 232 5.41 -17.36 -8.98
N GLY A 233 5.84 -17.56 -7.72
CA GLY A 233 6.64 -18.70 -7.28
C GLY A 233 8.15 -18.52 -7.39
N ALA A 234 8.66 -17.47 -8.05
CA ALA A 234 10.07 -17.13 -8.10
C ALA A 234 10.48 -16.24 -6.93
N ASP A 235 11.68 -16.41 -6.40
CA ASP A 235 12.20 -15.61 -5.29
C ASP A 235 12.64 -14.21 -5.78
N PHE A 236 11.96 -13.19 -5.26
CA PHE A 236 12.21 -11.78 -5.52
C PHE A 236 12.71 -11.01 -4.29
N SER A 237 13.10 -11.72 -3.21
CA SER A 237 13.53 -11.11 -1.95
C SER A 237 14.66 -10.10 -2.14
N GLY A 238 15.62 -10.38 -3.02
CA GLY A 238 16.73 -9.47 -3.33
C GLY A 238 16.32 -8.14 -3.94
N PHE A 239 15.17 -8.08 -4.62
CA PHE A 239 14.66 -6.84 -5.22
C PHE A 239 14.08 -5.89 -4.17
N PHE A 240 13.51 -6.42 -3.10
CA PHE A 240 12.88 -5.66 -2.02
C PHE A 240 13.79 -5.47 -0.80
N GLY A 241 14.90 -6.21 -0.72
CA GLY A 241 15.82 -6.19 0.42
C GLY A 241 16.52 -4.84 0.68
N GLY A 242 16.59 -3.96 -0.32
CA GLY A 242 17.15 -2.61 -0.18
C GLY A 242 16.16 -1.55 0.35
N TYR A 243 14.87 -1.87 0.44
CA TYR A 243 13.81 -0.93 0.81
C TYR A 243 13.12 -1.26 2.13
N LEU A 244 13.40 -2.44 2.71
CA LEU A 244 12.81 -2.83 3.97
C LEU A 244 13.88 -2.75 5.06
N PRO A 245 13.63 -2.06 6.18
CA PRO A 245 14.56 -2.04 7.32
C PRO A 245 14.73 -3.47 7.86
N ASN A 246 15.97 -3.82 8.15
CA ASN A 246 16.33 -5.04 8.86
C ASN A 246 15.80 -4.99 10.30
#